data_1296a9916633e31428cf73e2a2f4f227
#
_entry.id   1296a9916633e31428cf73e2a2f4f227
#
_cell.length_a   1.000
_cell.length_b   1.000
_cell.length_c   1.000
_cell.angle_alpha   90.00
_cell.angle_beta   90.00
_cell.angle_gamma   90.00
#
_symmetry.space_group_name_H-M   'P 1'
#
loop_
_entity.id
_entity.type
_entity.pdbx_description
1 polymer ?
#
loop_
_entity_poly.entity_id
_entity_poly.type
_entity_poly.pdbx_seq_one_letter_code
_entity_poly.pdbx_strand_id
1 'polypeptide(L)'
;RERFNISTAPLSIDVGDKHFIDDENLDREGLLDSMRNSSDAPKTASPGPGPFLDLYRKYDNIFVVTLSKELSATYQNAMLAKKMILEEAEDKLIKVFNSFSATVGETMIAYKLGELIEAGFNRDEIIEKTEKYIEEMQTLFVLDSLDNLIKAGRMGKLKGKIASFFNIKPVLGATPEGTITLVDKARGSKRAIRKLIEKIGERGENLEEKVLGIAHCNALEKAEYIKGKAAEKYSFREIIIVETAGISTVYANEGGIVLAF
;
A
#
# COMPACT_ATOMS: atom_id res chain seq x y z
N ARG A 1 -0.58 -14.01 -2.58
CA ARG A 1 -2.02 -14.36 -2.58
C ARG A 1 -2.20 -15.86 -2.45
N GLU A 2 -1.55 -16.67 -3.26
CA GLU A 2 -1.71 -18.14 -3.29
C GLU A 2 -1.45 -18.80 -1.93
N ARG A 3 -0.40 -18.40 -1.20
CA ARG A 3 -0.06 -18.97 0.11
C ARG A 3 -1.19 -18.85 1.14
N PHE A 4 -1.92 -17.74 1.15
CA PHE A 4 -2.90 -17.44 2.21
C PHE A 4 -4.35 -17.38 1.72
N ASN A 5 -4.64 -17.78 0.47
CA ASN A 5 -5.98 -17.76 -0.13
C ASN A 5 -6.70 -16.41 0.04
N ILE A 6 -6.05 -15.32 -0.39
CA ILE A 6 -6.55 -13.95 -0.21
C ILE A 6 -7.51 -13.60 -1.36
N SER A 7 -8.74 -13.25 -1.02
CA SER A 7 -9.73 -12.66 -1.93
C SER A 7 -9.61 -11.14 -1.99
N THR A 8 -9.90 -10.54 -3.13
CA THR A 8 -9.79 -9.09 -3.33
C THR A 8 -11.13 -8.48 -3.73
N ALA A 9 -11.42 -7.28 -3.19
CA ALA A 9 -12.47 -6.39 -3.68
C ALA A 9 -11.79 -5.35 -4.57
N PRO A 10 -11.88 -5.47 -5.92
CA PRO A 10 -11.05 -4.70 -6.82
C PRO A 10 -11.49 -3.24 -6.91
N LEU A 11 -10.51 -2.34 -7.03
CA LEU A 11 -10.71 -0.95 -7.40
C LEU A 11 -10.81 -0.83 -8.93
N SER A 12 -11.27 0.31 -9.43
CA SER A 12 -11.26 0.60 -10.86
C SER A 12 -10.39 1.80 -11.20
N ILE A 13 -9.91 1.81 -12.45
CA ILE A 13 -8.99 2.82 -12.99
C ILE A 13 -9.48 3.21 -14.37
N ASP A 14 -9.64 4.51 -14.61
CA ASP A 14 -9.95 5.06 -15.93
C ASP A 14 -8.78 5.91 -16.41
N VAL A 15 -8.31 5.64 -17.64
CA VAL A 15 -7.25 6.41 -18.31
C VAL A 15 -7.71 6.75 -19.72
N GLY A 16 -8.05 8.02 -19.97
CA GLY A 16 -8.73 8.41 -21.19
C GLY A 16 -10.04 7.64 -21.35
N ASP A 17 -10.21 6.95 -22.49
CA ASP A 17 -11.39 6.13 -22.77
C ASP A 17 -11.26 4.66 -22.31
N LYS A 18 -10.15 4.29 -21.71
CA LYS A 18 -9.91 2.92 -21.24
C LYS A 18 -10.26 2.75 -19.78
N HIS A 19 -10.92 1.62 -19.48
CA HIS A 19 -11.32 1.19 -18.15
C HIS A 19 -10.57 -0.07 -17.75
N PHE A 20 -10.00 -0.10 -16.55
CA PHE A 20 -9.26 -1.23 -15.97
C PHE A 20 -9.82 -1.59 -14.60
N ILE A 21 -9.83 -2.87 -14.29
CA ILE A 21 -10.14 -3.39 -12.96
C ILE A 21 -8.85 -3.89 -12.32
N ASP A 22 -8.58 -3.49 -11.08
CA ASP A 22 -7.37 -3.85 -10.33
C ASP A 22 -7.53 -5.22 -9.67
N ASP A 23 -7.69 -6.25 -10.49
CA ASP A 23 -7.78 -7.66 -10.09
C ASP A 23 -6.60 -8.49 -10.63
N GLU A 24 -6.71 -9.81 -10.56
CA GLU A 24 -5.68 -10.75 -11.02
C GLU A 24 -5.52 -10.78 -12.55
N ASN A 25 -6.50 -10.29 -13.30
CA ASN A 25 -6.49 -10.28 -14.76
C ASN A 25 -6.04 -8.93 -15.33
N LEU A 26 -5.61 -8.00 -14.47
CA LEU A 26 -5.19 -6.66 -14.90
C LEU A 26 -4.06 -6.71 -15.93
N ASP A 27 -4.31 -6.16 -17.11
CA ASP A 27 -3.27 -5.84 -18.09
C ASP A 27 -2.47 -4.62 -17.60
N ARG A 28 -1.45 -4.88 -16.76
CA ARG A 28 -0.63 -3.84 -16.17
C ARG A 28 0.21 -3.09 -17.21
N GLU A 29 0.72 -3.76 -18.23
CA GLU A 29 1.48 -3.11 -19.30
C GLU A 29 0.56 -2.21 -20.16
N GLY A 30 -0.64 -2.69 -20.49
CA GLY A 30 -1.66 -1.88 -21.17
C GLY A 30 -2.10 -0.66 -20.35
N LEU A 31 -2.15 -0.78 -19.02
CA LEU A 31 -2.39 0.35 -18.11
C LEU A 31 -1.24 1.38 -18.20
N LEU A 32 0.00 0.95 -18.09
CA LEU A 32 1.18 1.82 -18.18
C LEU A 32 1.27 2.52 -19.54
N ASP A 33 1.03 1.78 -20.62
CA ASP A 33 1.00 2.37 -21.98
C ASP A 33 -0.11 3.41 -22.11
N SER A 34 -1.27 3.15 -21.55
CA SER A 34 -2.37 4.11 -21.53
C SER A 34 -2.01 5.36 -20.74
N MET A 35 -1.36 5.21 -19.59
CA MET A 35 -0.87 6.34 -18.78
C MET A 35 0.19 7.17 -19.50
N ARG A 36 1.11 6.53 -20.24
CA ARG A 36 2.16 7.23 -21.03
C ARG A 36 1.57 8.04 -22.19
N ASN A 37 0.53 7.52 -22.83
CA ASN A 37 -0.06 8.10 -24.04
C ASN A 37 -1.25 9.03 -23.76
N SER A 38 -1.77 9.08 -22.55
CA SER A 38 -2.88 9.96 -22.18
C SER A 38 -2.40 11.32 -21.69
N SER A 39 -3.04 12.39 -22.18
CA SER A 39 -2.90 13.74 -21.61
C SER A 39 -3.64 13.90 -20.29
N ASP A 40 -4.65 13.04 -20.05
CA ASP A 40 -5.51 13.09 -18.89
C ASP A 40 -4.89 12.33 -17.70
N ALA A 41 -5.08 12.87 -16.50
CA ALA A 41 -4.68 12.14 -15.31
C ALA A 41 -5.58 10.92 -15.11
N PRO A 42 -5.03 9.76 -14.73
CA PRO A 42 -5.83 8.60 -14.37
C PRO A 42 -6.83 8.95 -13.25
N LYS A 43 -8.05 8.44 -13.39
CA LYS A 43 -9.07 8.49 -12.33
C LYS A 43 -9.19 7.11 -11.70
N THR A 44 -9.41 7.08 -10.40
CA THR A 44 -9.54 5.82 -9.67
C THR A 44 -10.78 5.84 -8.79
N ALA A 45 -11.44 4.70 -8.66
CA ALA A 45 -12.57 4.55 -7.76
C ALA A 45 -12.39 3.35 -6.82
N SER A 46 -12.76 3.55 -5.55
CA SER A 46 -12.86 2.46 -4.58
C SER A 46 -14.05 1.56 -4.93
N PRO A 47 -13.97 0.25 -4.62
CA PRO A 47 -15.14 -0.61 -4.72
C PRO A 47 -16.25 -0.09 -3.81
N GLY A 48 -17.49 -0.16 -4.29
CA GLY A 48 -18.66 0.07 -3.43
C GLY A 48 -18.83 -1.04 -2.39
N PRO A 49 -19.90 -1.00 -1.58
CA PRO A 49 -20.17 -2.06 -0.59
C PRO A 49 -20.44 -3.44 -1.19
N GLY A 50 -21.00 -3.50 -2.41
CA GLY A 50 -21.40 -4.76 -3.07
C GLY A 50 -20.32 -5.83 -3.14
N PRO A 51 -19.15 -5.57 -3.73
CA PRO A 51 -18.04 -6.53 -3.78
C PRO A 51 -17.61 -7.05 -2.40
N PHE A 52 -17.67 -6.22 -1.36
CA PHE A 52 -17.42 -6.66 0.02
C PHE A 52 -18.51 -7.56 0.55
N LEU A 53 -19.80 -7.24 0.30
CA LEU A 53 -20.93 -8.07 0.70
C LEU A 53 -20.84 -9.45 0.08
N ASP A 54 -20.49 -9.55 -1.19
CA ASP A 54 -20.34 -10.83 -1.89
C ASP A 54 -19.24 -11.71 -1.26
N LEU A 55 -18.16 -11.11 -0.77
CA LEU A 55 -17.11 -11.80 -0.03
C LEU A 55 -17.56 -12.14 1.41
N TYR A 56 -18.22 -11.21 2.10
CA TYR A 56 -18.66 -11.41 3.49
C TYR A 56 -19.72 -12.49 3.62
N ARG A 57 -20.53 -12.74 2.58
CA ARG A 57 -21.49 -13.85 2.57
C ARG A 57 -20.82 -15.22 2.50
N LYS A 58 -19.61 -15.32 1.94
CA LYS A 58 -18.91 -16.60 1.71
C LYS A 58 -18.28 -17.20 2.95
N TYR A 59 -17.93 -16.38 3.94
CA TYR A 59 -17.11 -16.81 5.09
C TYR A 59 -17.69 -16.28 6.40
N ASP A 60 -17.42 -16.97 7.52
CA ASP A 60 -17.89 -16.57 8.85
C ASP A 60 -16.87 -15.77 9.64
N ASN A 61 -15.58 -15.99 9.37
CA ASN A 61 -14.48 -15.26 9.99
C ASN A 61 -13.66 -14.54 8.93
N ILE A 62 -13.66 -13.22 8.95
CA ILE A 62 -13.09 -12.40 7.90
C ILE A 62 -12.21 -11.31 8.49
N PHE A 63 -10.96 -11.27 8.05
CA PHE A 63 -10.04 -10.17 8.27
C PHE A 63 -9.87 -9.40 6.97
N VAL A 64 -10.19 -8.11 6.99
CA VAL A 64 -10.13 -7.24 5.82
C VAL A 64 -9.03 -6.22 6.01
N VAL A 65 -8.13 -6.10 5.04
CA VAL A 65 -7.11 -5.05 5.01
C VAL A 65 -7.46 -4.06 3.91
N THR A 66 -7.47 -2.78 4.23
CA THR A 66 -7.79 -1.72 3.27
C THR A 66 -6.69 -0.68 3.22
N LEU A 67 -6.61 0.05 2.11
CA LEU A 67 -5.86 1.31 2.03
C LEU A 67 -6.21 2.24 3.19
N SER A 68 -5.29 3.15 3.53
CA SER A 68 -5.57 4.22 4.47
C SER A 68 -6.89 4.93 4.13
N LYS A 69 -7.75 5.09 5.14
CA LYS A 69 -9.03 5.81 5.03
C LYS A 69 -8.85 7.30 4.62
N GLU A 70 -7.66 7.84 4.81
CA GLU A 70 -7.30 9.21 4.40
C GLU A 70 -6.95 9.30 2.90
N LEU A 71 -6.68 8.16 2.25
CA LEU A 71 -6.31 8.08 0.84
C LEU A 71 -7.44 7.56 -0.04
N SER A 72 -8.33 6.72 0.51
CA SER A 72 -9.39 6.05 -0.25
C SER A 72 -10.64 5.80 0.59
N ALA A 73 -11.82 5.81 -0.05
CA ALA A 73 -13.08 5.43 0.58
C ALA A 73 -13.24 3.91 0.80
N THR A 74 -12.23 3.10 0.45
CA THR A 74 -12.28 1.62 0.55
C THR A 74 -12.61 1.16 1.97
N TYR A 75 -11.99 1.76 2.99
CA TYR A 75 -12.27 1.44 4.40
C TYR A 75 -13.73 1.72 4.76
N GLN A 76 -14.26 2.88 4.40
CA GLN A 76 -15.64 3.26 4.69
C GLN A 76 -16.65 2.33 4.01
N ASN A 77 -16.36 1.94 2.75
CA ASN A 77 -17.23 1.02 2.00
C ASN A 77 -17.18 -0.40 2.58
N ALA A 78 -16.03 -0.89 3.03
CA ALA A 78 -15.89 -2.15 3.74
C ALA A 78 -16.65 -2.15 5.07
N MET A 79 -16.59 -1.04 5.83
CA MET A 79 -17.33 -0.86 7.07
C MET A 79 -18.84 -0.76 6.85
N LEU A 80 -19.28 -0.11 5.77
CA LEU A 80 -20.69 -0.06 5.39
C LEU A 80 -21.21 -1.46 5.04
N ALA A 81 -20.46 -2.22 4.24
CA ALA A 81 -20.78 -3.61 3.93
C ALA A 81 -20.85 -4.49 5.19
N LYS A 82 -19.90 -4.30 6.13
CA LYS A 82 -19.94 -4.99 7.43
C LYS A 82 -21.24 -4.70 8.18
N LYS A 83 -21.66 -3.43 8.26
CA LYS A 83 -22.91 -3.07 8.92
C LYS A 83 -24.11 -3.76 8.27
N MET A 84 -24.19 -3.73 6.94
CA MET A 84 -25.28 -4.35 6.18
C MET A 84 -25.38 -5.86 6.40
N ILE A 85 -24.25 -6.58 6.32
CA ILE A 85 -24.28 -8.04 6.47
C ILE A 85 -24.57 -8.48 7.91
N LEU A 86 -24.16 -7.71 8.91
CA LEU A 86 -24.46 -8.02 10.31
C LEU A 86 -25.94 -7.81 10.68
N GLU A 87 -26.70 -7.04 9.89
CA GLU A 87 -28.17 -6.97 9.98
C GLU A 87 -28.83 -8.25 9.44
N GLU A 88 -28.14 -8.99 8.53
CA GLU A 88 -28.62 -10.25 7.95
C GLU A 88 -28.11 -11.49 8.73
N ALA A 89 -26.92 -11.42 9.31
CA ALA A 89 -26.21 -12.54 9.97
C ALA A 89 -25.33 -12.03 11.11
N GLU A 90 -25.88 -11.94 12.31
CA GLU A 90 -25.27 -11.33 13.50
C GLU A 90 -23.99 -12.05 14.00
N ASP A 91 -23.88 -13.37 13.77
CA ASP A 91 -22.80 -14.22 14.31
C ASP A 91 -21.48 -14.13 13.52
N LYS A 92 -21.43 -13.38 12.41
CA LYS A 92 -20.20 -13.26 11.61
C LYS A 92 -19.15 -12.41 12.28
N LEU A 93 -17.91 -12.91 12.33
CA LEU A 93 -16.77 -12.09 12.70
C LEU A 93 -16.22 -11.38 11.45
N ILE A 94 -16.36 -10.09 11.39
CA ILE A 94 -15.76 -9.26 10.35
C ILE A 94 -14.94 -8.16 11.01
N LYS A 95 -13.61 -8.27 10.90
CA LYS A 95 -12.68 -7.23 11.35
C LYS A 95 -12.10 -6.53 10.15
N VAL A 96 -12.33 -5.23 10.05
CA VAL A 96 -11.75 -4.36 9.01
C VAL A 96 -10.60 -3.58 9.62
N PHE A 97 -9.40 -3.74 9.07
CA PHE A 97 -8.19 -3.01 9.43
C PHE A 97 -8.00 -1.84 8.46
N ASN A 98 -7.84 -0.65 9.03
CA ASN A 98 -7.29 0.48 8.31
C ASN A 98 -5.76 0.32 8.32
N SER A 99 -5.12 0.23 7.16
CA SER A 99 -3.66 0.05 7.11
C SER A 99 -2.86 1.28 7.51
N PHE A 100 -3.47 2.46 7.52
CA PHE A 100 -2.77 3.77 7.59
C PHE A 100 -1.67 3.92 6.53
N SER A 101 -1.70 3.08 5.51
CA SER A 101 -0.68 2.92 4.47
C SER A 101 -1.32 2.68 3.10
N ALA A 102 -0.51 2.30 2.14
CA ALA A 102 -0.90 1.86 0.81
C ALA A 102 0.16 0.90 0.24
N THR A 103 -0.14 0.27 -0.89
CA THR A 103 0.82 -0.54 -1.67
C THR A 103 1.37 -1.70 -0.83
N VAL A 104 2.69 -1.78 -0.63
CA VAL A 104 3.31 -2.87 0.13
C VAL A 104 2.95 -2.88 1.61
N GLY A 105 2.49 -1.75 2.18
CA GLY A 105 2.00 -1.72 3.56
C GLY A 105 0.81 -2.64 3.78
N GLU A 106 -0.16 -2.66 2.84
CA GLU A 106 -1.28 -3.61 2.89
C GLU A 106 -0.79 -5.06 2.74
N THR A 107 0.20 -5.28 1.84
CA THR A 107 0.82 -6.60 1.67
C THR A 107 1.45 -7.09 2.96
N MET A 108 2.17 -6.23 3.69
CA MET A 108 2.83 -6.61 4.94
C MET A 108 1.82 -6.95 6.04
N ILE A 109 0.70 -6.22 6.12
CA ILE A 109 -0.38 -6.54 7.08
C ILE A 109 -1.04 -7.87 6.71
N ALA A 110 -1.33 -8.11 5.43
CA ALA A 110 -1.90 -9.37 4.98
C ALA A 110 -0.93 -10.55 5.22
N TYR A 111 0.38 -10.33 5.04
CA TYR A 111 1.42 -11.30 5.34
C TYR A 111 1.45 -11.64 6.84
N LYS A 112 1.41 -10.62 7.70
CA LYS A 112 1.36 -10.80 9.16
C LYS A 112 0.11 -11.54 9.62
N LEU A 113 -1.05 -11.21 9.06
CA LEU A 113 -2.31 -11.95 9.31
C LEU A 113 -2.18 -13.42 8.94
N GLY A 114 -1.62 -13.71 7.75
CA GLY A 114 -1.38 -15.09 7.32
C GLY A 114 -0.47 -15.86 8.28
N GLU A 115 0.65 -15.25 8.73
CA GLU A 115 1.54 -15.86 9.72
C GLU A 115 0.84 -16.18 11.05
N LEU A 116 0.01 -15.25 11.54
CA LEU A 116 -0.72 -15.44 12.80
C LEU A 116 -1.77 -16.55 12.69
N ILE A 117 -2.46 -16.64 11.56
CA ILE A 117 -3.43 -17.71 11.29
C ILE A 117 -2.72 -19.07 11.19
N GLU A 118 -1.61 -19.16 10.44
CA GLU A 118 -0.82 -20.40 10.32
C GLU A 118 -0.23 -20.86 11.67
N ALA A 119 0.13 -19.90 12.54
CA ALA A 119 0.62 -20.18 13.88
C ALA A 119 -0.49 -20.63 14.87
N GLY A 120 -1.76 -20.62 14.45
CA GLY A 120 -2.89 -21.12 15.26
C GLY A 120 -3.36 -20.19 16.35
N PHE A 121 -3.06 -18.88 16.27
CA PHE A 121 -3.60 -17.89 17.21
C PHE A 121 -5.13 -17.82 17.12
N ASN A 122 -5.79 -17.55 18.24
CA ASN A 122 -7.23 -17.31 18.26
C ASN A 122 -7.58 -15.92 17.67
N ARG A 123 -8.86 -15.69 17.42
CA ARG A 123 -9.36 -14.48 16.75
C ARG A 123 -8.96 -13.17 17.43
N ASP A 124 -9.06 -13.13 18.76
CA ASP A 124 -8.78 -11.92 19.52
C ASP A 124 -7.27 -11.62 19.56
N GLU A 125 -6.46 -12.65 19.68
CA GLU A 125 -4.99 -12.54 19.58
C GLU A 125 -4.55 -12.08 18.18
N ILE A 126 -5.18 -12.59 17.12
CA ILE A 126 -4.90 -12.15 15.74
C ILE A 126 -5.22 -10.67 15.59
N ILE A 127 -6.36 -10.22 16.09
CA ILE A 127 -6.78 -8.81 16.04
C ILE A 127 -5.77 -7.93 16.78
N GLU A 128 -5.48 -8.24 18.05
CA GLU A 128 -4.57 -7.46 18.88
C GLU A 128 -3.17 -7.36 18.28
N LYS A 129 -2.60 -8.51 17.87
CA LYS A 129 -1.25 -8.55 17.28
C LYS A 129 -1.18 -7.84 15.93
N THR A 130 -2.25 -7.86 15.14
CA THR A 130 -2.30 -7.15 13.86
C THR A 130 -2.46 -5.65 14.06
N GLU A 131 -3.28 -5.20 15.02
CA GLU A 131 -3.40 -3.78 15.36
C GLU A 131 -2.06 -3.22 15.85
N LYS A 132 -1.39 -3.93 16.75
CA LYS A 132 -0.04 -3.56 17.21
C LYS A 132 0.96 -3.48 16.03
N TYR A 133 0.94 -4.47 15.13
CA TYR A 133 1.81 -4.46 13.95
C TYR A 133 1.55 -3.23 13.06
N ILE A 134 0.27 -2.86 12.87
CA ILE A 134 -0.11 -1.68 12.08
C ILE A 134 0.40 -0.39 12.75
N GLU A 135 0.29 -0.27 14.07
CA GLU A 135 0.77 0.90 14.83
C GLU A 135 2.30 1.07 14.73
N GLU A 136 3.04 -0.03 14.71
CA GLU A 136 4.50 -0.02 14.63
C GLU A 136 5.04 0.07 13.19
N MET A 137 4.20 -0.20 12.19
CA MET A 137 4.61 -0.26 10.79
C MET A 137 5.01 1.10 10.25
N GLN A 138 6.17 1.18 9.65
CA GLN A 138 6.66 2.35 8.94
C GLN A 138 6.47 2.21 7.43
N THR A 139 5.94 3.24 6.79
CA THR A 139 5.84 3.31 5.32
C THR A 139 6.68 4.48 4.82
N LEU A 140 7.59 4.21 3.89
CA LEU A 140 8.48 5.18 3.27
C LEU A 140 8.48 5.00 1.75
N PHE A 141 8.61 6.09 0.99
CA PHE A 141 8.64 5.96 -0.46
C PHE A 141 9.38 7.10 -1.18
N VAL A 142 9.86 6.78 -2.37
CA VAL A 142 10.43 7.72 -3.34
C VAL A 142 9.81 7.43 -4.70
N LEU A 143 9.22 8.45 -5.31
CA LEU A 143 8.59 8.36 -6.62
C LEU A 143 9.31 9.24 -7.64
N ASP A 144 9.34 8.79 -8.89
CA ASP A 144 9.93 9.57 -9.97
C ASP A 144 9.01 10.71 -10.44
N SER A 145 7.68 10.56 -10.33
CA SER A 145 6.70 11.65 -10.45
C SER A 145 5.72 11.64 -9.29
N LEU A 146 5.25 12.82 -8.88
CA LEU A 146 4.19 13.02 -7.89
C LEU A 146 2.89 13.54 -8.53
N ASP A 147 2.85 13.67 -9.86
CA ASP A 147 1.77 14.35 -10.57
C ASP A 147 0.42 13.70 -10.32
N ASN A 148 0.33 12.37 -10.36
CA ASN A 148 -0.92 11.66 -10.14
C ASN A 148 -1.42 11.81 -8.70
N LEU A 149 -0.54 11.78 -7.71
CA LEU A 149 -0.89 12.05 -6.31
C LEU A 149 -1.38 13.48 -6.10
N ILE A 150 -0.74 14.46 -6.78
CA ILE A 150 -1.10 15.88 -6.70
C ILE A 150 -2.45 16.12 -7.37
N LYS A 151 -2.63 15.63 -8.61
CA LYS A 151 -3.87 15.79 -9.39
C LYS A 151 -5.05 15.10 -8.71
N ALA A 152 -4.83 13.95 -8.11
CA ALA A 152 -5.83 13.22 -7.36
C ALA A 152 -6.13 13.80 -5.96
N GLY A 153 -5.38 14.81 -5.50
CA GLY A 153 -5.60 15.44 -4.20
C GLY A 153 -5.09 14.65 -2.99
N ARG A 154 -4.31 13.58 -3.18
CA ARG A 154 -3.77 12.73 -2.10
C ARG A 154 -2.54 13.30 -1.41
N MET A 155 -1.96 14.40 -1.93
CA MET A 155 -0.83 15.10 -1.31
C MET A 155 -1.21 16.09 -0.20
N GLY A 156 -2.51 16.36 0.01
CA GLY A 156 -3.01 17.22 1.08
C GLY A 156 -2.22 18.53 1.22
N LYS A 157 -1.79 18.83 2.45
CA LYS A 157 -1.02 20.06 2.79
C LYS A 157 0.39 20.13 2.15
N LEU A 158 0.90 19.00 1.63
CA LEU A 158 2.23 18.98 0.98
C LEU A 158 2.21 19.56 -0.43
N LYS A 159 1.05 19.62 -1.11
CA LYS A 159 0.93 20.15 -2.48
C LYS A 159 1.62 21.51 -2.66
N GLY A 160 1.41 22.44 -1.73
CA GLY A 160 2.01 23.78 -1.79
C GLY A 160 3.53 23.81 -1.57
N LYS A 161 4.09 22.81 -0.86
CA LYS A 161 5.53 22.74 -0.59
C LYS A 161 6.31 22.08 -1.75
N ILE A 162 5.66 21.25 -2.56
CA ILE A 162 6.28 20.49 -3.66
C ILE A 162 6.62 21.39 -4.84
N ALA A 163 5.83 22.45 -5.11
CA ALA A 163 6.10 23.42 -6.17
C ALA A 163 7.49 24.09 -6.05
N SER A 164 8.10 24.09 -4.85
CA SER A 164 9.43 24.61 -4.58
C SER A 164 10.58 23.60 -4.78
N PHE A 165 10.28 22.36 -5.20
CA PHE A 165 11.25 21.25 -5.28
C PHE A 165 11.93 21.11 -6.64
N PHE A 166 12.32 22.22 -7.26
CA PHE A 166 13.11 22.15 -8.50
C PHE A 166 14.36 21.30 -8.29
N ASN A 167 14.52 20.21 -9.06
CA ASN A 167 15.61 19.21 -8.95
C ASN A 167 15.71 18.49 -7.58
N ILE A 168 14.68 18.53 -6.75
CA ILE A 168 14.65 17.82 -5.46
C ILE A 168 13.73 16.60 -5.57
N LYS A 169 14.24 15.45 -5.19
CA LYS A 169 13.46 14.22 -4.99
C LYS A 169 13.11 14.10 -3.49
N PRO A 170 11.83 14.20 -3.11
CA PRO A 170 11.44 14.01 -1.72
C PRO A 170 11.49 12.54 -1.34
N VAL A 171 11.90 12.26 -0.12
CA VAL A 171 11.61 11.01 0.59
C VAL A 171 10.33 11.26 1.38
N LEU A 172 9.33 10.50 1.07
CA LEU A 172 7.99 10.61 1.65
C LEU A 172 7.70 9.43 2.57
N GLY A 173 6.68 9.57 3.41
CA GLY A 173 6.22 8.50 4.29
C GLY A 173 4.77 8.70 4.69
N ALA A 174 4.23 7.74 5.46
CA ALA A 174 2.93 7.87 6.09
C ALA A 174 3.06 8.59 7.46
N THR A 175 2.01 9.36 7.82
CA THR A 175 1.82 9.82 9.20
C THR A 175 1.09 8.75 10.01
N PRO A 176 1.04 8.84 11.34
CA PRO A 176 0.23 7.93 12.16
C PRO A 176 -1.27 7.91 11.77
N GLU A 177 -1.79 9.00 11.21
CA GLU A 177 -3.17 9.09 10.72
C GLU A 177 -3.36 8.45 9.34
N GLY A 178 -2.26 8.11 8.63
CA GLY A 178 -2.28 7.49 7.29
C GLY A 178 -2.32 8.51 6.15
N THR A 179 -1.92 9.77 6.39
CA THR A 179 -1.70 10.76 5.34
C THR A 179 -0.26 10.77 4.85
N ILE A 180 0.00 11.37 3.69
CA ILE A 180 1.35 11.50 3.14
C ILE A 180 2.10 12.65 3.81
N THR A 181 3.34 12.41 4.23
CA THR A 181 4.23 13.43 4.81
C THR A 181 5.61 13.45 4.16
N LEU A 182 6.27 14.59 4.26
CA LEU A 182 7.67 14.74 3.84
C LEU A 182 8.58 14.30 4.98
N VAL A 183 9.42 13.31 4.70
CA VAL A 183 10.39 12.76 5.65
C VAL A 183 11.77 13.38 5.45
N ASP A 184 12.22 13.48 4.20
CA ASP A 184 13.52 14.07 3.85
C ASP A 184 13.53 14.57 2.40
N LYS A 185 14.62 15.19 1.98
CA LYS A 185 14.83 15.74 0.64
C LYS A 185 16.22 15.38 0.11
N ALA A 186 16.32 15.07 -1.18
CA ALA A 186 17.59 14.81 -1.82
C ALA A 186 17.66 15.43 -3.23
N ARG A 187 18.86 15.73 -3.70
CA ARG A 187 19.09 16.11 -5.09
C ARG A 187 19.40 14.86 -5.91
N GLY A 188 18.49 14.51 -6.83
CA GLY A 188 18.61 13.35 -7.72
C GLY A 188 18.24 12.01 -7.07
N SER A 189 17.88 11.03 -7.92
CA SER A 189 17.32 9.74 -7.51
C SER A 189 18.28 8.92 -6.64
N LYS A 190 19.57 8.82 -7.01
CA LYS A 190 20.56 8.04 -6.24
C LYS A 190 20.70 8.49 -4.78
N ARG A 191 20.66 9.82 -4.52
CA ARG A 191 20.72 10.35 -3.16
C ARG A 191 19.41 10.13 -2.40
N ALA A 192 18.26 10.24 -3.10
CA ALA A 192 16.96 9.96 -2.50
C ALA A 192 16.85 8.51 -2.03
N ILE A 193 17.31 7.55 -2.85
CA ILE A 193 17.33 6.14 -2.47
C ILE A 193 18.27 5.87 -1.29
N ARG A 194 19.46 6.50 -1.23
CA ARG A 194 20.32 6.36 -0.05
C ARG A 194 19.63 6.87 1.22
N LYS A 195 19.03 8.04 1.16
CA LYS A 195 18.27 8.58 2.30
C LYS A 195 17.07 7.72 2.67
N LEU A 196 16.36 7.14 1.68
CA LEU A 196 15.29 6.20 1.93
C LEU A 196 15.79 5.01 2.77
N ILE A 197 16.95 4.44 2.41
CA ILE A 197 17.57 3.34 3.16
C ILE A 197 18.03 3.80 4.56
N GLU A 198 18.64 4.99 4.69
CA GLU A 198 19.04 5.56 5.98
C GLU A 198 17.84 5.72 6.93
N LYS A 199 16.69 6.15 6.40
CA LYS A 199 15.44 6.31 7.17
C LYS A 199 14.88 5.00 7.73
N ILE A 200 15.25 3.84 7.17
CA ILE A 200 14.91 2.54 7.76
C ILE A 200 15.48 2.45 9.19
N GLY A 201 16.79 2.71 9.36
CA GLY A 201 17.42 2.63 10.68
C GLY A 201 17.08 3.76 11.64
N GLU A 202 16.65 4.94 11.10
CA GLU A 202 16.22 6.06 11.95
C GLU A 202 14.80 5.85 12.52
N ARG A 203 13.98 5.02 11.87
CA ARG A 203 12.56 4.85 12.21
C ARG A 203 12.18 3.44 12.62
N GLY A 204 13.03 2.46 12.26
CA GLY A 204 12.75 1.07 12.58
C GLY A 204 13.26 0.70 13.96
N GLU A 205 12.47 -0.07 14.68
CA GLU A 205 12.80 -0.71 15.95
C GLU A 205 12.69 -2.22 15.77
N ASN A 206 13.56 -2.99 16.44
CA ASN A 206 13.56 -4.46 16.41
C ASN A 206 13.50 -5.04 14.99
N LEU A 207 14.36 -4.52 14.09
CA LEU A 207 14.31 -4.87 12.66
C LEU A 207 14.57 -6.36 12.41
N GLU A 208 15.27 -7.05 13.31
CA GLU A 208 15.55 -8.49 13.28
C GLU A 208 14.27 -9.35 13.41
N GLU A 209 13.20 -8.81 13.96
CA GLU A 209 11.90 -9.47 14.08
C GLU A 209 10.98 -9.14 12.89
N LYS A 210 11.36 -8.15 12.08
CA LYS A 210 10.52 -7.59 11.02
C LYS A 210 10.87 -8.13 9.64
N VAL A 211 9.88 -8.03 8.76
CA VAL A 211 10.04 -8.26 7.32
C VAL A 211 10.00 -6.91 6.61
N LEU A 212 10.99 -6.65 5.75
CA LEU A 212 10.98 -5.47 4.89
C LEU A 212 10.26 -5.81 3.57
N GLY A 213 9.15 -5.16 3.32
CA GLY A 213 8.48 -5.17 2.02
C GLY A 213 8.98 -4.04 1.13
N ILE A 214 9.35 -4.36 -0.10
CA ILE A 214 9.76 -3.40 -1.14
C ILE A 214 8.83 -3.55 -2.33
N ALA A 215 7.99 -2.55 -2.60
CA ALA A 215 7.23 -2.51 -3.85
C ALA A 215 7.91 -1.60 -4.87
N HIS A 216 7.86 -2.01 -6.13
CA HIS A 216 8.37 -1.21 -7.25
C HIS A 216 7.38 -1.16 -8.42
N CYS A 217 7.42 -0.06 -9.19
CA CYS A 217 6.73 0.07 -10.45
C CYS A 217 7.74 0.12 -11.59
N ASN A 218 7.86 -0.96 -12.37
CA ASN A 218 8.86 -1.13 -13.44
C ASN A 218 10.29 -0.69 -13.02
N ALA A 219 10.72 -1.05 -11.80
CA ALA A 219 11.99 -0.60 -11.23
C ALA A 219 12.70 -1.70 -10.43
N LEU A 220 12.69 -2.93 -10.95
CA LEU A 220 13.25 -4.11 -10.26
C LEU A 220 14.71 -3.91 -9.88
N GLU A 221 15.56 -3.40 -10.78
CA GLU A 221 16.97 -3.14 -10.47
C GLU A 221 17.15 -2.19 -9.28
N LYS A 222 16.29 -1.18 -9.19
CA LYS A 222 16.27 -0.23 -8.07
C LYS A 222 15.85 -0.91 -6.77
N ALA A 223 14.84 -1.79 -6.83
CA ALA A 223 14.37 -2.58 -5.69
C ALA A 223 15.44 -3.57 -5.19
N GLU A 224 16.11 -4.28 -6.11
CA GLU A 224 17.21 -5.20 -5.77
C GLU A 224 18.42 -4.45 -5.17
N TYR A 225 18.75 -3.28 -5.69
CA TYR A 225 19.79 -2.44 -5.09
C TYR A 225 19.42 -2.06 -3.63
N ILE A 226 18.16 -1.67 -3.38
CA ILE A 226 17.68 -1.33 -2.04
C ILE A 226 17.74 -2.55 -1.13
N LYS A 227 17.27 -3.72 -1.60
CA LYS A 227 17.34 -5.00 -0.88
C LYS A 227 18.75 -5.33 -0.45
N GLY A 228 19.71 -5.27 -1.40
CA GLY A 228 21.12 -5.52 -1.11
C GLY A 228 21.70 -4.56 -0.06
N LYS A 229 21.41 -3.26 -0.19
CA LYS A 229 21.90 -2.26 0.77
C LYS A 229 21.21 -2.33 2.13
N ALA A 230 19.93 -2.70 2.17
CA ALA A 230 19.23 -2.93 3.43
C ALA A 230 19.76 -4.18 4.14
N ALA A 231 20.02 -5.28 3.43
CA ALA A 231 20.59 -6.50 3.98
C ALA A 231 22.04 -6.32 4.49
N GLU A 232 22.84 -5.46 3.82
CA GLU A 232 24.19 -5.11 4.30
C GLU A 232 24.16 -4.32 5.61
N LYS A 233 23.10 -3.52 5.85
CA LYS A 233 23.07 -2.52 6.92
C LYS A 233 22.17 -2.90 8.09
N TYR A 234 21.13 -3.69 7.83
CA TYR A 234 20.08 -4.02 8.79
C TYR A 234 19.78 -5.52 8.80
N SER A 235 19.53 -6.08 9.98
CA SER A 235 19.28 -7.51 10.17
C SER A 235 17.79 -7.83 10.09
N PHE A 236 17.15 -7.54 8.95
CA PHE A 236 15.75 -7.96 8.79
C PHE A 236 15.61 -9.49 8.79
N ARG A 237 14.52 -10.00 9.36
CA ARG A 237 14.18 -11.43 9.31
C ARG A 237 14.03 -11.92 7.88
N GLU A 238 13.42 -11.09 7.03
CA GLU A 238 13.21 -11.36 5.61
C GLU A 238 13.10 -10.04 4.83
N ILE A 239 13.45 -10.04 3.55
CA ILE A 239 13.23 -8.91 2.64
C ILE A 239 12.52 -9.43 1.40
N ILE A 240 11.29 -8.97 1.16
CA ILE A 240 10.48 -9.34 0.01
C ILE A 240 10.39 -8.19 -0.99
N ILE A 241 10.42 -8.53 -2.28
CA ILE A 241 10.18 -7.59 -3.37
C ILE A 241 8.88 -7.97 -4.05
N VAL A 242 8.04 -6.98 -4.32
CA VAL A 242 6.79 -7.15 -5.06
C VAL A 242 6.67 -6.07 -6.12
N GLU A 243 6.07 -6.42 -7.25
CA GLU A 243 5.71 -5.44 -8.26
C GLU A 243 4.35 -4.82 -7.94
N THR A 244 4.17 -3.53 -8.24
CA THR A 244 2.89 -2.83 -8.01
C THR A 244 1.78 -3.39 -8.91
N ALA A 245 0.58 -3.54 -8.35
CA ALA A 245 -0.65 -3.78 -9.10
C ALA A 245 -1.26 -2.46 -9.60
N GLY A 246 -2.51 -2.44 -10.05
CA GLY A 246 -3.11 -1.33 -10.78
C GLY A 246 -3.08 0.01 -10.06
N ILE A 247 -3.77 0.13 -8.94
CA ILE A 247 -3.85 1.40 -8.19
C ILE A 247 -2.47 1.89 -7.74
N SER A 248 -1.65 0.96 -7.27
CA SER A 248 -0.29 1.28 -6.83
C SER A 248 0.57 1.75 -8.01
N THR A 249 0.41 1.17 -9.20
CA THR A 249 1.07 1.59 -10.45
C THR A 249 0.65 3.02 -10.83
N VAL A 250 -0.66 3.33 -10.77
CA VAL A 250 -1.16 4.68 -11.08
C VAL A 250 -0.50 5.75 -10.22
N TYR A 251 -0.36 5.51 -8.91
CA TYR A 251 0.15 6.53 -8.00
C TYR A 251 1.66 6.50 -7.80
N ALA A 252 2.30 5.33 -7.90
CA ALA A 252 3.76 5.23 -7.82
C ALA A 252 4.44 5.71 -9.10
N ASN A 253 3.80 5.59 -10.24
CA ASN A 253 4.39 5.78 -11.56
C ASN A 253 5.64 4.90 -11.78
N GLU A 254 6.11 4.81 -13.02
CA GLU A 254 7.35 4.11 -13.35
C GLU A 254 8.52 4.65 -12.54
N GLY A 255 9.36 3.77 -12.06
CA GLY A 255 10.51 4.11 -11.23
C GLY A 255 10.16 4.30 -9.74
N GLY A 256 8.88 4.27 -9.36
CA GLY A 256 8.45 4.42 -7.99
C GLY A 256 8.87 3.24 -7.11
N ILE A 257 9.26 3.55 -5.86
CA ILE A 257 9.63 2.59 -4.81
C ILE A 257 8.84 2.92 -3.55
N VAL A 258 8.24 1.91 -2.94
CA VAL A 258 7.56 1.99 -1.64
C VAL A 258 8.11 0.91 -0.72
N LEU A 259 8.44 1.28 0.51
CA LEU A 259 8.92 0.38 1.58
C LEU A 259 7.88 0.33 2.70
N ALA A 260 7.72 -0.85 3.32
CA ALA A 260 7.01 -1.00 4.60
C ALA A 260 7.73 -2.03 5.50
N PHE A 261 7.85 -1.74 6.82
CA PHE A 261 8.54 -2.58 7.80
C PHE A 261 8.08 -2.30 9.23
#